data_3315a19591e33947660eab8a976db431
#
_entry.id   3315a19591e33947660eab8a976db431
#
_cell.length_a   1.000
_cell.length_b   1.000
_cell.length_c   1.000
_cell.angle_alpha   90.00
_cell.angle_beta   90.00
_cell.angle_gamma   90.00
#
_symmetry.space_group_name_H-M   'P 1'
#
loop_
_entity.id
_entity.type
_entity.pdbx_description
1 polymer ?
#
loop_
_entity_poly.entity_id
_entity_poly.type
_entity_poly.pdbx_seq_one_letter_code
_entity_poly.pdbx_strand_id
1 'polypeptide(L)'
;MQLRRLIAWAAAAAALVPAGAFAAGPIKIGFPIPLSGVTAVYGVPVLQGAQLAAKEINAKGGVLGRKLEILPRDSKANADEAVRVSRELIIKNGVDFLVGTLTSAEAPAVSTVAKENHIVFIAPTSKSTILTDPQHINPYIFRVSSNTDVEGLAGATLMARWKNVKTVATIAPDYAYGRDSAAAFVKELKKLRPDIKIVDQEWPKVGQPDFTPFITAQMSKKPDAVYASLFAGDFITFSKEAKPLGYFKAIDNRFIDAAEVGTTDEAKALGAEYPFGIISDSYDPVIFTKNEPPGHKQFIAALKAFTHEKYASGWSIVGYQSIEALVDGIRKAHSTNSDKVAKAMLGMSFDTPVGKRMFSVKSHETFAPE
;
A
#
# COMPACT_ATOMS: atom_id res chain seq x y z
N MET A 1 22.80 -22.69 -88.14
CA MET A 1 22.96 -21.34 -87.60
C MET A 1 22.21 -21.23 -86.28
N GLN A 2 22.88 -20.76 -85.26
CA GLN A 2 22.71 -21.18 -83.89
C GLN A 2 21.57 -20.41 -83.20
N LEU A 3 20.62 -21.15 -82.65
CA LEU A 3 19.58 -20.69 -81.69
C LEU A 3 20.12 -20.85 -80.25
N ARG A 4 20.44 -19.76 -79.55
CA ARG A 4 20.86 -19.78 -78.17
C ARG A 4 19.63 -19.76 -77.29
N ARG A 5 19.47 -20.83 -76.52
CA ARG A 5 18.45 -20.99 -75.45
C ARG A 5 18.84 -20.12 -74.25
N LEU A 6 18.01 -19.18 -73.86
CA LEU A 6 18.05 -18.49 -72.59
C LEU A 6 17.10 -19.20 -71.63
N ILE A 7 17.68 -19.88 -70.63
CA ILE A 7 16.95 -20.45 -69.54
C ILE A 7 16.82 -19.36 -68.45
N ALA A 8 15.61 -18.89 -68.24
CA ALA A 8 15.30 -17.95 -67.17
C ALA A 8 15.10 -18.76 -65.87
N TRP A 9 15.96 -18.51 -64.89
CA TRP A 9 15.76 -19.00 -63.51
C TRP A 9 14.77 -18.09 -62.79
N ALA A 10 13.55 -18.56 -62.58
CA ALA A 10 12.58 -17.92 -61.66
C ALA A 10 12.95 -18.33 -60.23
N ALA A 11 13.62 -17.46 -59.50
CA ALA A 11 13.83 -17.60 -58.06
C ALA A 11 12.49 -17.33 -57.33
N ALA A 12 11.84 -18.37 -56.89
CA ALA A 12 10.70 -18.27 -55.97
C ALA A 12 11.18 -17.75 -54.62
N ALA A 13 11.03 -16.46 -54.38
CA ALA A 13 11.17 -15.91 -53.04
C ALA A 13 9.98 -16.40 -52.21
N ALA A 14 10.18 -17.47 -51.44
CA ALA A 14 9.25 -17.89 -50.38
C ALA A 14 9.25 -16.78 -49.34
N ALA A 15 8.24 -15.95 -49.33
CA ALA A 15 7.94 -15.03 -48.25
C ALA A 15 7.70 -15.85 -47.00
N LEU A 16 8.68 -15.91 -46.11
CA LEU A 16 8.49 -16.35 -44.71
C LEU A 16 7.52 -15.35 -44.07
N VAL A 17 6.23 -15.65 -44.13
CA VAL A 17 5.24 -15.07 -43.26
C VAL A 17 5.64 -15.48 -41.85
N PRO A 18 6.00 -14.57 -40.94
CA PRO A 18 6.25 -14.94 -39.58
C PRO A 18 4.95 -15.58 -39.10
N ALA A 19 5.02 -16.86 -38.70
CA ALA A 19 3.91 -17.52 -38.05
C ALA A 19 3.49 -16.60 -36.90
N GLY A 20 2.28 -16.06 -36.97
CA GLY A 20 1.76 -15.16 -35.98
C GLY A 20 1.91 -15.85 -34.63
N ALA A 21 2.83 -15.37 -33.82
CA ALA A 21 2.86 -15.73 -32.43
C ALA A 21 1.45 -15.43 -31.92
N PHE A 22 0.67 -16.46 -31.64
CA PHE A 22 -0.60 -16.30 -30.93
C PHE A 22 -0.24 -15.47 -29.70
N ALA A 23 -0.63 -14.21 -29.68
CA ALA A 23 -0.35 -13.34 -28.56
C ALA A 23 -0.98 -14.02 -27.33
N ALA A 24 -0.14 -14.50 -26.44
CA ALA A 24 -0.62 -15.07 -25.19
C ALA A 24 -1.58 -14.04 -24.58
N GLY A 25 -2.71 -14.49 -24.02
CA GLY A 25 -3.71 -13.59 -23.42
C GLY A 25 -3.09 -12.60 -22.43
N PRO A 26 -3.84 -11.65 -21.89
CA PRO A 26 -3.32 -10.65 -20.97
C PRO A 26 -2.71 -11.33 -19.74
N ILE A 27 -1.75 -10.64 -19.08
CA ILE A 27 -1.30 -11.01 -17.72
C ILE A 27 -2.38 -10.51 -16.78
N LYS A 28 -3.05 -11.45 -16.10
CA LYS A 28 -4.16 -11.15 -15.21
C LYS A 28 -3.67 -10.95 -13.79
N ILE A 29 -4.03 -9.84 -13.18
CA ILE A 29 -3.67 -9.49 -11.81
C ILE A 29 -4.97 -9.40 -11.00
N GLY A 30 -5.18 -10.33 -10.09
CA GLY A 30 -6.30 -10.28 -9.15
C GLY A 30 -6.05 -9.20 -8.10
N PHE A 31 -7.07 -8.40 -7.81
CA PHE A 31 -6.94 -7.26 -6.92
C PHE A 31 -8.02 -7.27 -5.82
N PRO A 32 -7.88 -8.16 -4.80
CA PRO A 32 -8.76 -8.15 -3.63
C PRO A 32 -8.45 -6.91 -2.79
N ILE A 33 -9.40 -5.96 -2.70
CA ILE A 33 -9.23 -4.68 -1.98
C ILE A 33 -10.59 -4.20 -1.48
N PRO A 34 -10.71 -3.53 -0.31
CA PRO A 34 -11.98 -2.96 0.11
C PRO A 34 -12.44 -1.85 -0.84
N LEU A 35 -13.62 -2.04 -1.43
CA LEU A 35 -14.26 -1.08 -2.33
C LEU A 35 -15.57 -0.54 -1.74
N SER A 36 -15.95 -0.99 -0.55
CA SER A 36 -17.12 -0.57 0.20
C SER A 36 -16.79 -0.38 1.69
N GLY A 37 -17.70 0.26 2.43
CA GLY A 37 -17.53 0.54 3.85
C GLY A 37 -16.54 1.66 4.16
N VAL A 38 -16.19 1.81 5.44
CA VAL A 38 -15.36 2.93 5.95
C VAL A 38 -13.94 2.94 5.40
N THR A 39 -13.44 1.80 4.94
CA THR A 39 -12.07 1.64 4.42
C THR A 39 -11.96 1.88 2.91
N ALA A 40 -13.10 2.04 2.21
CA ALA A 40 -13.11 2.30 0.77
C ALA A 40 -12.40 3.62 0.40
N VAL A 41 -12.38 4.58 1.33
CA VAL A 41 -11.66 5.86 1.15
C VAL A 41 -10.16 5.65 0.85
N TYR A 42 -9.58 4.53 1.28
CA TYR A 42 -8.21 4.14 0.95
C TYR A 42 -8.16 3.08 -0.16
N GLY A 43 -9.05 2.09 -0.13
CA GLY A 43 -9.04 0.98 -1.08
C GLY A 43 -9.26 1.42 -2.53
N VAL A 44 -10.18 2.36 -2.75
CA VAL A 44 -10.45 2.88 -4.10
C VAL A 44 -9.25 3.61 -4.69
N PRO A 45 -8.59 4.56 -4.01
CA PRO A 45 -7.37 5.19 -4.51
C PRO A 45 -6.23 4.20 -4.79
N VAL A 46 -6.02 3.20 -3.94
CA VAL A 46 -5.00 2.15 -4.17
C VAL A 46 -5.27 1.42 -5.49
N LEU A 47 -6.52 1.03 -5.74
CA LEU A 47 -6.91 0.41 -7.02
C LEU A 47 -6.71 1.37 -8.19
N GLN A 48 -7.08 2.64 -8.06
CA GLN A 48 -6.89 3.65 -9.10
C GLN A 48 -5.41 3.81 -9.50
N GLY A 49 -4.51 3.82 -8.51
CA GLY A 49 -3.07 3.85 -8.75
C GLY A 49 -2.58 2.62 -9.54
N ALA A 50 -3.03 1.43 -9.16
CA ALA A 50 -2.71 0.19 -9.86
C ALA A 50 -3.24 0.20 -11.31
N GLN A 51 -4.46 0.68 -11.52
CA GLN A 51 -5.06 0.80 -12.85
C GLN A 51 -4.33 1.83 -13.73
N LEU A 52 -3.89 2.95 -13.15
CA LEU A 52 -3.07 3.94 -13.86
C LEU A 52 -1.74 3.32 -14.32
N ALA A 53 -1.01 2.65 -13.43
CA ALA A 53 0.23 1.96 -13.79
C ALA A 53 0.02 0.94 -14.92
N ALA A 54 -1.01 0.10 -14.80
CA ALA A 54 -1.35 -0.87 -15.84
C ALA A 54 -1.67 -0.19 -17.19
N LYS A 55 -2.43 0.92 -17.17
CA LYS A 55 -2.74 1.71 -18.37
C LYS A 55 -1.48 2.25 -19.05
N GLU A 56 -0.55 2.82 -18.27
CA GLU A 56 0.70 3.39 -18.80
C GLU A 56 1.64 2.32 -19.35
N ILE A 57 1.78 1.20 -18.64
CA ILE A 57 2.56 0.05 -19.10
C ILE A 57 1.96 -0.53 -20.39
N ASN A 58 0.64 -0.66 -20.43
CA ASN A 58 -0.07 -1.14 -21.63
C ASN A 58 0.08 -0.22 -22.84
N ALA A 59 0.11 1.09 -22.64
CA ALA A 59 0.37 2.07 -23.70
C ALA A 59 1.77 1.91 -24.30
N LYS A 60 2.74 1.46 -23.51
CA LYS A 60 4.12 1.17 -23.91
C LYS A 60 4.33 -0.25 -24.48
N GLY A 61 3.26 -1.00 -24.75
CA GLY A 61 3.34 -2.35 -25.34
C GLY A 61 3.13 -3.49 -24.33
N GLY A 62 2.97 -3.21 -23.04
CA GLY A 62 2.77 -4.22 -21.99
C GLY A 62 4.07 -4.82 -21.46
N VAL A 63 4.02 -6.06 -21.03
CA VAL A 63 5.14 -6.81 -20.45
C VAL A 63 5.30 -8.13 -21.21
N LEU A 64 6.50 -8.45 -21.65
CA LEU A 64 6.77 -9.63 -22.49
C LEU A 64 5.79 -9.75 -23.68
N GLY A 65 5.38 -8.62 -24.28
CA GLY A 65 4.42 -8.57 -25.40
C GLY A 65 2.95 -8.80 -24.99
N ARG A 66 2.63 -8.92 -23.69
CA ARG A 66 1.29 -9.13 -23.16
C ARG A 66 0.80 -7.87 -22.44
N LYS A 67 -0.50 -7.56 -22.56
CA LYS A 67 -1.13 -6.48 -21.79
C LYS A 67 -1.41 -6.93 -20.35
N LEU A 68 -1.46 -5.98 -19.42
CA LEU A 68 -1.91 -6.20 -18.04
C LEU A 68 -3.42 -6.04 -17.96
N GLU A 69 -4.07 -6.90 -17.19
CA GLU A 69 -5.49 -6.83 -16.87
C GLU A 69 -5.66 -6.88 -15.34
N ILE A 70 -6.19 -5.81 -14.75
CA ILE A 70 -6.48 -5.73 -13.32
C ILE A 70 -7.92 -6.21 -13.09
N LEU A 71 -8.09 -7.23 -12.24
CA LEU A 71 -9.38 -7.82 -11.89
C LEU A 71 -9.72 -7.50 -10.42
N PRO A 72 -10.42 -6.40 -10.13
CA PRO A 72 -10.75 -6.03 -8.76
C PRO A 72 -11.88 -6.90 -8.19
N ARG A 73 -11.81 -7.14 -6.87
CA ARG A 73 -12.89 -7.72 -6.06
C ARG A 73 -12.95 -7.00 -4.73
N ASP A 74 -14.16 -6.67 -4.31
CA ASP A 74 -14.39 -6.07 -2.99
C ASP A 74 -14.14 -7.10 -1.88
N SER A 75 -13.13 -6.86 -1.07
CA SER A 75 -12.78 -7.69 0.08
C SER A 75 -13.45 -7.23 1.37
N LYS A 76 -14.12 -6.07 1.36
CA LYS A 76 -14.88 -5.49 2.49
C LYS A 76 -14.06 -5.30 3.76
N ALA A 77 -12.73 -5.23 3.67
CA ALA A 77 -11.79 -5.23 4.79
C ALA A 77 -12.00 -6.44 5.75
N ASN A 78 -12.46 -7.56 5.21
CA ASN A 78 -12.75 -8.78 5.96
C ASN A 78 -11.86 -9.92 5.48
N ALA A 79 -11.20 -10.62 6.41
CA ALA A 79 -10.24 -11.68 6.09
C ALA A 79 -10.88 -12.85 5.33
N ASP A 80 -12.06 -13.31 5.76
CA ASP A 80 -12.76 -14.45 5.13
C ASP A 80 -13.22 -14.08 3.71
N GLU A 81 -13.73 -12.87 3.53
CA GLU A 81 -14.13 -12.38 2.22
C GLU A 81 -12.92 -12.19 1.30
N ALA A 82 -11.80 -11.66 1.81
CA ALA A 82 -10.56 -11.52 1.06
C ALA A 82 -10.04 -12.90 0.58
N VAL A 83 -10.07 -13.91 1.43
CA VAL A 83 -9.75 -15.31 1.07
C VAL A 83 -10.70 -15.83 0.01
N ARG A 84 -12.00 -15.63 0.19
CA ARG A 84 -13.03 -16.11 -0.74
C ARG A 84 -12.83 -15.52 -2.14
N VAL A 85 -12.68 -14.19 -2.23
CA VAL A 85 -12.51 -13.51 -3.53
C VAL A 85 -11.15 -13.79 -4.15
N SER A 86 -10.10 -13.98 -3.35
CA SER A 86 -8.77 -14.38 -3.86
C SER A 86 -8.80 -15.77 -4.49
N ARG A 87 -9.45 -16.74 -3.84
CA ARG A 87 -9.64 -18.08 -4.42
C ARG A 87 -10.49 -18.04 -5.68
N GLU A 88 -11.52 -17.20 -5.71
CA GLU A 88 -12.34 -16.99 -6.92
C GLU A 88 -11.50 -16.45 -8.08
N LEU A 89 -10.68 -15.42 -7.83
CA LEU A 89 -9.75 -14.82 -8.80
C LEU A 89 -8.77 -15.87 -9.35
N ILE A 90 -8.21 -16.72 -8.48
CA ILE A 90 -7.27 -17.77 -8.89
C ILE A 90 -7.99 -18.85 -9.69
N ILE A 91 -9.04 -19.44 -9.15
CA ILE A 91 -9.64 -20.66 -9.69
C ILE A 91 -10.55 -20.37 -10.89
N LYS A 92 -11.42 -19.33 -10.79
CA LYS A 92 -12.39 -19.03 -11.83
C LYS A 92 -11.86 -18.06 -12.89
N ASN A 93 -11.08 -17.06 -12.49
CA ASN A 93 -10.58 -16.04 -13.41
C ASN A 93 -9.19 -16.37 -13.97
N GLY A 94 -8.46 -17.33 -13.36
CA GLY A 94 -7.13 -17.75 -13.80
C GLY A 94 -6.12 -16.61 -13.74
N VAL A 95 -6.06 -15.88 -12.62
CA VAL A 95 -5.09 -14.79 -12.46
C VAL A 95 -3.68 -15.34 -12.34
N ASP A 96 -2.72 -14.64 -12.94
CA ASP A 96 -1.31 -14.98 -12.87
C ASP A 96 -0.68 -14.52 -11.54
N PHE A 97 -1.19 -13.42 -10.96
CA PHE A 97 -0.66 -12.77 -9.76
C PHE A 97 -1.78 -12.18 -8.90
N LEU A 98 -1.49 -11.92 -7.62
CA LEU A 98 -2.33 -11.15 -6.72
C LEU A 98 -1.63 -9.86 -6.29
N VAL A 99 -2.34 -8.75 -6.27
CA VAL A 99 -1.95 -7.48 -5.64
C VAL A 99 -3.13 -6.98 -4.83
N GLY A 100 -2.94 -6.59 -3.62
CA GLY A 100 -4.00 -6.22 -2.66
C GLY A 100 -3.50 -6.63 -1.29
N THR A 101 -4.20 -6.65 -0.38
CA THR A 101 -5.37 -6.15 0.25
C THR A 101 -5.16 -4.76 0.86
N LEU A 102 -5.99 -4.33 1.81
CA LEU A 102 -5.76 -3.10 2.57
C LEU A 102 -5.28 -3.39 3.99
N THR A 103 -5.97 -4.25 4.71
CA THR A 103 -5.79 -4.41 6.16
C THR A 103 -4.80 -5.52 6.54
N SER A 104 -4.23 -5.37 7.76
CA SER A 104 -3.37 -6.39 8.35
C SER A 104 -4.12 -7.63 8.87
N ALA A 105 -5.46 -7.64 8.77
CA ALA A 105 -6.26 -8.85 8.97
C ALA A 105 -6.37 -9.67 7.68
N GLU A 106 -6.48 -9.01 6.53
CA GLU A 106 -6.69 -9.66 5.23
C GLU A 106 -5.39 -10.24 4.66
N ALA A 107 -4.29 -9.46 4.70
CA ALA A 107 -3.07 -9.83 3.98
C ALA A 107 -2.42 -11.14 4.47
N PRO A 108 -2.32 -11.47 5.77
CA PRO A 108 -1.81 -12.77 6.21
C PRO A 108 -2.66 -13.94 5.71
N ALA A 109 -3.99 -13.78 5.70
CA ALA A 109 -4.92 -14.80 5.21
C ALA A 109 -4.77 -15.02 3.70
N VAL A 110 -4.70 -13.95 2.91
CA VAL A 110 -4.46 -14.01 1.45
C VAL A 110 -3.04 -14.52 1.14
N SER A 111 -2.04 -14.18 1.96
CA SER A 111 -0.67 -14.71 1.83
C SER A 111 -0.62 -16.24 1.95
N THR A 112 -1.47 -16.82 2.81
CA THR A 112 -1.63 -18.27 2.92
C THR A 112 -2.22 -18.86 1.63
N VAL A 113 -3.28 -18.24 1.08
CA VAL A 113 -3.87 -18.65 -0.19
C VAL A 113 -2.87 -18.55 -1.35
N ALA A 114 -2.08 -17.47 -1.38
CA ALA A 114 -1.06 -17.26 -2.39
C ALA A 114 0.04 -18.34 -2.32
N LYS A 115 0.50 -18.69 -1.12
CA LYS A 115 1.44 -19.79 -0.87
C LYS A 115 0.92 -21.13 -1.34
N GLU A 116 -0.33 -21.48 -0.99
CA GLU A 116 -0.98 -22.73 -1.39
C GLU A 116 -1.07 -22.90 -2.91
N ASN A 117 -1.21 -21.79 -3.63
CA ASN A 117 -1.41 -21.78 -5.08
C ASN A 117 -0.14 -21.40 -5.86
N HIS A 118 1.01 -21.21 -5.20
CA HIS A 118 2.25 -20.77 -5.81
C HIS A 118 2.09 -19.49 -6.65
N ILE A 119 1.41 -18.49 -6.10
CA ILE A 119 1.14 -17.21 -6.77
C ILE A 119 1.82 -16.07 -6.02
N VAL A 120 2.58 -15.22 -6.71
CA VAL A 120 3.13 -14.00 -6.11
C VAL A 120 1.99 -13.10 -5.67
N PHE A 121 2.06 -12.69 -4.42
CA PHE A 121 1.16 -11.73 -3.80
C PHE A 121 1.93 -10.50 -3.31
N ILE A 122 1.58 -9.31 -3.80
CA ILE A 122 2.14 -8.04 -3.34
C ILE A 122 1.12 -7.32 -2.48
N ALA A 123 1.48 -7.06 -1.21
CA ALA A 123 0.67 -6.31 -0.27
C ALA A 123 1.02 -4.81 -0.34
N PRO A 124 0.12 -3.94 -0.85
CA PRO A 124 0.38 -2.51 -0.98
C PRO A 124 0.37 -1.76 0.34
N THR A 125 -0.44 -2.17 1.31
CA THR A 125 -0.80 -1.34 2.47
C THR A 125 -0.77 -2.06 3.81
N SER A 126 -0.82 -3.38 3.86
CA SER A 126 -0.83 -4.13 5.11
C SER A 126 0.49 -3.97 5.88
N LYS A 127 0.45 -3.40 7.09
CA LYS A 127 1.63 -2.93 7.81
C LYS A 127 2.06 -3.79 9.00
N SER A 128 1.18 -4.66 9.56
CA SER A 128 1.59 -5.55 10.66
C SER A 128 2.86 -6.33 10.31
N THR A 129 3.82 -6.35 11.24
CA THR A 129 5.09 -7.07 11.08
C THR A 129 4.91 -8.56 10.90
N ILE A 130 3.81 -9.13 11.40
CA ILE A 130 3.50 -10.57 11.28
C ILE A 130 3.45 -11.06 9.83
N LEU A 131 3.14 -10.18 8.87
CA LEU A 131 3.03 -10.55 7.45
C LEU A 131 4.36 -11.05 6.88
N THR A 132 5.46 -10.47 7.32
CA THR A 132 6.82 -10.67 6.77
C THR A 132 7.87 -11.02 7.83
N ASP A 133 7.45 -11.37 9.06
CA ASP A 133 8.35 -11.83 10.09
C ASP A 133 8.94 -13.22 9.73
N PRO A 134 10.06 -13.62 10.36
CA PRO A 134 10.73 -14.89 10.02
C PRO A 134 9.88 -16.16 10.22
N GLN A 135 8.78 -16.08 11.01
CA GLN A 135 7.93 -17.25 11.29
C GLN A 135 6.80 -17.39 10.27
N HIS A 136 6.35 -16.28 9.67
CA HIS A 136 5.18 -16.25 8.79
C HIS A 136 5.49 -15.96 7.33
N ILE A 137 6.69 -15.42 7.04
CA ILE A 137 7.11 -15.13 5.68
C ILE A 137 7.11 -16.39 4.81
N ASN A 138 6.71 -16.22 3.56
CA ASN A 138 6.78 -17.29 2.57
C ASN A 138 7.35 -16.74 1.24
N PRO A 139 7.76 -17.62 0.30
CA PRO A 139 8.43 -17.18 -0.93
C PRO A 139 7.64 -16.26 -1.84
N TYR A 140 6.31 -16.19 -1.68
CA TYR A 140 5.42 -15.51 -2.62
C TYR A 140 4.90 -14.17 -2.12
N ILE A 141 5.10 -13.82 -0.82
CA ILE A 141 4.66 -12.55 -0.27
C ILE A 141 5.72 -11.46 -0.43
N PHE A 142 5.29 -10.28 -0.88
CA PHE A 142 6.09 -9.06 -0.95
C PHE A 142 5.27 -7.88 -0.43
N ARG A 143 5.94 -6.92 0.23
CA ARG A 143 5.28 -5.71 0.76
C ARG A 143 5.97 -4.45 0.26
N VAL A 144 5.19 -3.50 -0.27
CA VAL A 144 5.72 -2.22 -0.74
C VAL A 144 5.55 -1.09 0.27
N SER A 145 4.72 -1.25 1.28
CA SER A 145 4.55 -0.30 2.39
C SER A 145 5.59 -0.49 3.50
N SER A 146 5.69 0.50 4.41
CA SER A 146 6.39 0.35 5.69
C SER A 146 5.70 -0.70 6.58
N ASN A 147 6.29 -0.99 7.73
CA ASN A 147 5.70 -1.85 8.76
C ASN A 147 5.48 -1.10 10.07
N THR A 148 4.75 -1.73 11.00
CA THR A 148 4.40 -1.15 12.30
C THR A 148 5.60 -0.89 13.19
N ASP A 149 6.72 -1.61 13.07
CA ASP A 149 7.95 -1.32 13.81
C ASP A 149 8.57 0.01 13.35
N VAL A 150 8.57 0.28 12.04
CA VAL A 150 9.04 1.55 11.47
C VAL A 150 8.16 2.72 11.91
N GLU A 151 6.84 2.55 11.89
CA GLU A 151 5.89 3.56 12.35
C GLU A 151 6.06 3.87 13.84
N GLY A 152 6.14 2.82 14.67
CA GLY A 152 6.35 2.97 16.10
C GLY A 152 7.66 3.66 16.42
N LEU A 153 8.75 3.31 15.72
CA LEU A 153 10.06 3.99 15.87
C LEU A 153 9.98 5.46 15.47
N ALA A 154 9.34 5.78 14.34
CA ALA A 154 9.18 7.15 13.85
C ALA A 154 8.37 7.97 14.86
N GLY A 155 7.20 7.49 15.28
CA GLY A 155 6.36 8.15 16.27
C GLY A 155 7.08 8.36 17.62
N ALA A 156 7.77 7.35 18.14
CA ALA A 156 8.55 7.46 19.36
C ALA A 156 9.70 8.46 19.25
N THR A 157 10.40 8.49 18.12
CA THR A 157 11.49 9.43 17.85
C THR A 157 10.99 10.88 17.82
N LEU A 158 9.84 11.11 17.19
CA LEU A 158 9.20 12.44 17.18
C LEU A 158 8.70 12.82 18.56
N MET A 159 8.00 11.93 19.26
CA MET A 159 7.50 12.14 20.63
C MET A 159 8.63 12.48 21.59
N ALA A 160 9.77 11.82 21.47
CA ALA A 160 10.94 12.04 22.34
C ALA A 160 11.53 13.46 22.23
N ARG A 161 11.27 14.19 21.14
CA ARG A 161 11.71 15.58 20.96
C ARG A 161 10.93 16.57 21.83
N TRP A 162 9.73 16.22 22.28
CA TRP A 162 8.91 17.05 23.16
C TRP A 162 9.34 16.90 24.61
N LYS A 163 10.34 17.71 25.02
CA LYS A 163 10.99 17.62 26.34
C LYS A 163 10.02 17.75 27.52
N ASN A 164 8.93 18.50 27.34
CA ASN A 164 7.93 18.75 28.38
C ASN A 164 6.86 17.66 28.50
N VAL A 165 6.83 16.68 27.59
CA VAL A 165 5.92 15.54 27.66
C VAL A 165 6.40 14.57 28.73
N LYS A 166 5.50 14.21 29.66
CA LYS A 166 5.71 13.26 30.76
C LYS A 166 4.68 12.15 30.76
N THR A 167 3.51 12.40 30.19
CA THR A 167 2.40 11.44 30.13
C THR A 167 1.91 11.32 28.71
N VAL A 168 1.70 10.09 28.26
CA VAL A 168 1.25 9.78 26.89
C VAL A 168 0.08 8.79 26.96
N ALA A 169 -0.94 9.03 26.16
CA ALA A 169 -1.97 8.05 25.86
C ALA A 169 -1.81 7.50 24.46
N THR A 170 -2.39 6.31 24.20
CA THR A 170 -2.47 5.74 22.86
C THR A 170 -3.90 5.41 22.50
N ILE A 171 -4.26 5.53 21.22
CA ILE A 171 -5.53 5.06 20.67
C ILE A 171 -5.29 4.38 19.32
N ALA A 172 -5.71 3.14 19.21
CA ALA A 172 -5.45 2.32 18.02
C ALA A 172 -6.57 1.30 17.81
N PRO A 173 -6.88 0.89 16.57
CA PRO A 173 -7.95 -0.06 16.32
C PRO A 173 -7.62 -1.44 16.90
N ASP A 174 -8.65 -2.12 17.44
CA ASP A 174 -8.53 -3.41 18.13
C ASP A 174 -8.33 -4.59 17.18
N TYR A 175 -7.21 -4.60 16.47
CA TYR A 175 -6.75 -5.74 15.65
C TYR A 175 -5.23 -5.66 15.44
N ALA A 176 -4.64 -6.61 14.69
CA ALA A 176 -3.19 -6.78 14.55
C ALA A 176 -2.45 -5.46 14.25
N TYR A 177 -2.90 -4.65 13.28
CA TYR A 177 -2.25 -3.39 12.95
C TYR A 177 -2.15 -2.43 14.14
N GLY A 178 -3.30 -2.13 14.79
CA GLY A 178 -3.30 -1.16 15.88
C GLY A 178 -2.52 -1.66 17.10
N ARG A 179 -2.67 -2.96 17.42
CA ARG A 179 -1.93 -3.59 18.52
C ARG A 179 -0.42 -3.54 18.29
N ASP A 180 0.04 -3.90 17.09
CA ASP A 180 1.45 -3.90 16.74
C ASP A 180 2.03 -2.48 16.71
N SER A 181 1.33 -1.52 16.09
CA SER A 181 1.76 -0.12 16.00
C SER A 181 1.92 0.51 17.39
N ALA A 182 0.91 0.37 18.26
CA ALA A 182 0.98 0.90 19.62
C ALA A 182 2.07 0.19 20.46
N ALA A 183 2.22 -1.13 20.32
CA ALA A 183 3.25 -1.89 21.05
C ALA A 183 4.66 -1.47 20.60
N ALA A 184 4.89 -1.31 19.29
CA ALA A 184 6.16 -0.84 18.74
C ALA A 184 6.48 0.58 19.23
N PHE A 185 5.50 1.49 19.17
CA PHE A 185 5.66 2.84 19.70
C PHE A 185 6.04 2.87 21.19
N VAL A 186 5.28 2.15 22.03
CA VAL A 186 5.53 2.11 23.49
C VAL A 186 6.91 1.52 23.79
N LYS A 187 7.29 0.44 23.11
CA LYS A 187 8.60 -0.20 23.24
C LYS A 187 9.74 0.77 22.91
N GLU A 188 9.65 1.46 21.80
CA GLU A 188 10.70 2.39 21.37
C GLU A 188 10.72 3.69 22.21
N LEU A 189 9.55 4.21 22.58
CA LEU A 189 9.47 5.37 23.46
C LEU A 189 10.09 5.10 24.82
N LYS A 190 9.89 3.93 25.42
CA LYS A 190 10.52 3.54 26.69
C LYS A 190 12.04 3.48 26.61
N LYS A 191 12.62 3.16 25.46
CA LYS A 191 14.08 3.20 25.26
C LYS A 191 14.60 4.63 25.17
N LEU A 192 13.89 5.49 24.42
CA LEU A 192 14.30 6.87 24.18
C LEU A 192 14.01 7.80 25.36
N ARG A 193 12.89 7.58 26.05
CA ARG A 193 12.36 8.41 27.14
C ARG A 193 11.75 7.55 28.24
N PRO A 194 12.58 6.86 29.05
CA PRO A 194 12.09 6.00 30.14
C PRO A 194 11.32 6.77 31.24
N ASP A 195 11.44 8.10 31.27
CA ASP A 195 10.73 8.99 32.18
C ASP A 195 9.26 9.22 31.81
N ILE A 196 8.86 8.91 30.56
CA ILE A 196 7.48 9.09 30.09
C ILE A 196 6.60 7.90 30.57
N LYS A 197 5.43 8.23 31.12
CA LYS A 197 4.43 7.27 31.55
C LYS A 197 3.34 7.12 30.52
N ILE A 198 3.01 5.89 30.15
CA ILE A 198 1.77 5.59 29.38
C ILE A 198 0.63 5.58 30.40
N VAL A 199 -0.29 6.53 30.30
CA VAL A 199 -1.36 6.73 31.26
C VAL A 199 -2.70 6.16 30.81
N ASP A 200 -2.81 5.86 29.50
CA ASP A 200 -4.03 5.27 28.92
C ASP A 200 -3.74 4.59 27.59
N GLN A 201 -4.51 3.55 27.27
CA GLN A 201 -4.46 2.84 25.98
C GLN A 201 -5.87 2.42 25.57
N GLU A 202 -6.39 3.04 24.54
CA GLU A 202 -7.75 2.82 24.03
C GLU A 202 -7.77 1.98 22.75
N TRP A 203 -8.76 1.11 22.65
CA TRP A 203 -8.85 0.10 21.59
C TRP A 203 -10.24 0.05 20.96
N PRO A 204 -10.65 1.07 20.19
CA PRO A 204 -11.90 1.04 19.44
C PRO A 204 -11.87 -0.05 18.36
N LYS A 205 -13.03 -0.60 18.04
CA LYS A 205 -13.17 -1.50 16.89
C LYS A 205 -13.06 -0.73 15.59
N VAL A 206 -12.60 -1.37 14.51
CA VAL A 206 -12.68 -0.78 13.16
C VAL A 206 -14.15 -0.54 12.80
N GLY A 207 -14.44 0.65 12.31
CA GLY A 207 -15.81 1.09 12.05
C GLY A 207 -16.58 1.50 13.31
N GLN A 208 -15.86 1.96 14.34
CA GLN A 208 -16.46 2.46 15.59
C GLN A 208 -17.41 3.63 15.31
N PRO A 209 -18.70 3.52 15.64
CA PRO A 209 -19.67 4.56 15.31
C PRO A 209 -19.66 5.78 16.25
N ASP A 210 -19.13 5.61 17.48
CA ASP A 210 -19.10 6.63 18.53
C ASP A 210 -17.76 6.54 19.29
N PHE A 211 -16.92 7.56 19.12
CA PHE A 211 -15.63 7.68 19.80
C PHE A 211 -15.70 8.48 21.12
N THR A 212 -16.84 9.09 21.46
CA THR A 212 -17.01 9.94 22.65
C THR A 212 -16.55 9.23 23.95
N PRO A 213 -16.85 7.95 24.18
CA PRO A 213 -16.37 7.25 25.39
C PRO A 213 -14.85 7.20 25.48
N PHE A 214 -14.16 6.89 24.38
CA PHE A 214 -12.70 6.81 24.30
C PHE A 214 -12.05 8.19 24.48
N ILE A 215 -12.60 9.21 23.82
CA ILE A 215 -12.18 10.61 23.95
C ILE A 215 -12.27 11.06 25.40
N THR A 216 -13.41 10.81 26.03
CA THR A 216 -13.68 11.22 27.42
C THR A 216 -12.78 10.50 28.41
N ALA A 217 -12.54 9.20 28.21
CA ALA A 217 -11.62 8.40 29.02
C ALA A 217 -10.21 9.00 28.95
N GLN A 218 -9.67 9.23 27.75
CA GLN A 218 -8.36 9.84 27.59
C GLN A 218 -8.26 11.25 28.20
N MET A 219 -9.25 12.11 27.96
CA MET A 219 -9.26 13.44 28.55
C MET A 219 -9.26 13.43 30.07
N SER A 220 -9.90 12.43 30.70
CA SER A 220 -9.89 12.26 32.16
C SER A 220 -8.49 11.97 32.71
N LYS A 221 -7.63 11.32 31.93
CA LYS A 221 -6.24 11.01 32.28
C LYS A 221 -5.28 12.17 32.08
N LYS A 222 -5.71 13.22 31.38
CA LYS A 222 -4.93 14.44 31.09
C LYS A 222 -3.54 14.11 30.54
N PRO A 223 -3.42 13.35 29.43
CA PRO A 223 -2.12 13.09 28.83
C PRO A 223 -1.52 14.38 28.25
N ASP A 224 -0.20 14.49 28.27
CA ASP A 224 0.51 15.62 27.62
C ASP A 224 0.54 15.48 26.09
N ALA A 225 0.47 14.24 25.59
CA ALA A 225 0.50 13.91 24.18
C ALA A 225 -0.19 12.57 23.90
N VAL A 226 -0.55 12.35 22.63
CA VAL A 226 -1.20 11.12 22.16
C VAL A 226 -0.48 10.55 20.94
N TYR A 227 -0.32 9.24 20.93
CA TYR A 227 0.02 8.47 19.73
C TYR A 227 -1.21 7.69 19.28
N ALA A 228 -1.54 7.82 18.01
CA ALA A 228 -2.68 7.19 17.40
C ALA A 228 -2.28 6.34 16.19
N SER A 229 -3.14 5.38 15.84
CA SER A 229 -3.09 4.61 14.59
C SER A 229 -4.50 4.48 14.02
N LEU A 230 -5.32 5.51 14.19
CA LEU A 230 -6.66 5.58 13.62
C LEU A 230 -6.55 5.89 12.12
N PHE A 231 -7.37 5.26 11.29
CA PHE A 231 -7.29 5.42 9.85
C PHE A 231 -8.66 5.52 9.18
N ALA A 232 -8.67 6.06 7.97
CA ALA A 232 -9.86 6.14 7.12
C ALA A 232 -11.07 6.78 7.83
N GLY A 233 -12.23 6.14 7.73
CA GLY A 233 -13.47 6.63 8.36
C GLY A 233 -13.41 6.75 9.87
N ASP A 234 -12.59 5.92 10.55
CA ASP A 234 -12.46 5.97 12.02
C ASP A 234 -11.75 7.25 12.47
N PHE A 235 -10.67 7.67 11.79
CA PHE A 235 -10.04 8.96 12.06
C PHE A 235 -10.97 10.13 11.77
N ILE A 236 -11.78 10.04 10.70
CA ILE A 236 -12.76 11.07 10.35
C ILE A 236 -13.82 11.20 11.44
N THR A 237 -14.38 10.08 11.91
CA THR A 237 -15.39 10.07 12.98
C THR A 237 -14.80 10.58 14.30
N PHE A 238 -13.64 10.04 14.69
CA PHE A 238 -12.91 10.49 15.88
C PHE A 238 -12.65 12.00 15.85
N SER A 239 -12.17 12.54 14.73
CA SER A 239 -11.83 13.96 14.63
C SER A 239 -13.05 14.87 14.74
N LYS A 240 -14.18 14.48 14.12
CA LYS A 240 -15.45 15.19 14.21
C LYS A 240 -15.99 15.27 15.63
N GLU A 241 -15.77 14.22 16.42
CA GLU A 241 -16.22 14.17 17.81
C GLU A 241 -15.20 14.79 18.78
N ALA A 242 -13.91 14.59 18.55
CA ALA A 242 -12.84 15.08 19.42
C ALA A 242 -12.67 16.60 19.39
N LYS A 243 -12.81 17.22 18.21
CA LYS A 243 -12.56 18.64 18.03
C LYS A 243 -13.54 19.53 18.80
N PRO A 244 -14.87 19.33 18.73
CA PRO A 244 -15.85 20.11 19.51
C PRO A 244 -15.65 19.95 21.03
N LEU A 245 -15.16 18.78 21.49
CA LEU A 245 -14.85 18.53 22.90
C LEU A 245 -13.53 19.20 23.36
N GLY A 246 -12.80 19.85 22.45
CA GLY A 246 -11.53 20.52 22.74
C GLY A 246 -10.36 19.54 22.96
N TYR A 247 -10.48 18.30 22.52
CA TYR A 247 -9.48 17.23 22.73
C TYR A 247 -8.09 17.64 22.26
N PHE A 248 -7.96 18.06 21.00
CA PHE A 248 -6.68 18.45 20.44
C PHE A 248 -6.06 19.67 21.14
N LYS A 249 -6.89 20.61 21.57
CA LYS A 249 -6.45 21.77 22.35
C LYS A 249 -5.95 21.37 23.73
N ALA A 250 -6.59 20.39 24.37
CA ALA A 250 -6.20 19.90 25.71
C ALA A 250 -4.80 19.30 25.73
N ILE A 251 -4.33 18.74 24.63
CA ILE A 251 -2.98 18.16 24.46
C ILE A 251 -2.04 19.10 23.68
N ASP A 252 -2.40 20.38 23.49
CA ASP A 252 -1.61 21.36 22.73
C ASP A 252 -1.25 20.87 21.32
N ASN A 253 -2.18 20.19 20.65
CA ASN A 253 -2.02 19.50 19.36
C ASN A 253 -0.87 18.48 19.31
N ARG A 254 -0.39 17.99 20.44
CA ARG A 254 0.65 16.94 20.49
C ARG A 254 0.04 15.57 20.21
N PHE A 255 -0.49 15.44 19.03
CA PHE A 255 -1.10 14.23 18.49
C PHE A 255 -0.25 13.74 17.31
N ILE A 256 0.25 12.51 17.39
CA ILE A 256 0.97 11.83 16.31
C ILE A 256 0.10 10.67 15.86
N ASP A 257 -0.30 10.65 14.59
CA ASP A 257 -0.99 9.51 14.00
C ASP A 257 -0.12 8.83 12.94
N ALA A 258 0.05 7.53 13.08
CA ALA A 258 0.91 6.69 12.24
C ALA A 258 0.18 6.07 11.03
N ALA A 259 -1.09 6.45 10.80
CA ALA A 259 -1.92 5.82 9.78
C ALA A 259 -2.15 6.67 8.53
N GLU A 260 -1.21 7.56 8.24
CA GLU A 260 -1.22 8.43 7.04
C GLU A 260 -2.48 9.31 6.90
N VAL A 261 -3.00 9.81 8.03
CA VAL A 261 -4.20 10.66 8.08
C VAL A 261 -3.94 12.11 7.64
N GLY A 262 -2.70 12.45 7.34
CA GLY A 262 -2.31 13.75 6.78
C GLY A 262 -2.61 13.90 5.29
N THR A 263 -3.48 13.07 4.73
CA THR A 263 -3.75 13.04 3.29
C THR A 263 -4.85 14.02 2.87
N THR A 264 -4.93 14.24 1.56
CA THR A 264 -6.00 15.05 0.98
C THR A 264 -7.38 14.42 1.13
N ASP A 265 -7.46 13.11 1.33
CA ASP A 265 -8.71 12.38 1.48
C ASP A 265 -9.39 12.72 2.81
N GLU A 266 -8.66 12.69 3.93
CA GLU A 266 -9.17 13.09 5.24
C GLU A 266 -9.43 14.58 5.30
N ALA A 267 -8.53 15.41 4.76
CA ALA A 267 -8.72 16.85 4.73
C ALA A 267 -9.99 17.25 3.95
N LYS A 268 -10.27 16.56 2.83
CA LYS A 268 -11.51 16.75 2.05
C LYS A 268 -12.75 16.33 2.83
N ALA A 269 -12.69 15.18 3.52
CA ALA A 269 -13.81 14.64 4.29
C ALA A 269 -14.14 15.46 5.55
N LEU A 270 -13.11 16.02 6.19
CA LEU A 270 -13.24 16.80 7.42
C LEU A 270 -13.45 18.29 7.18
N GLY A 271 -12.94 18.85 6.07
CA GLY A 271 -13.02 20.27 5.79
C GLY A 271 -12.53 21.13 6.96
N ALA A 272 -13.40 21.99 7.51
CA ALA A 272 -13.08 22.85 8.66
C ALA A 272 -12.85 22.06 9.96
N GLU A 273 -13.34 20.83 10.04
CA GLU A 273 -13.14 19.96 11.22
C GLU A 273 -11.79 19.26 11.25
N TYR A 274 -10.97 19.38 10.20
CA TYR A 274 -9.62 18.78 10.20
C TYR A 274 -8.77 19.34 11.35
N PRO A 275 -8.11 18.48 12.16
CA PRO A 275 -7.33 18.92 13.32
C PRO A 275 -5.94 19.42 12.92
N PHE A 276 -5.88 20.61 12.31
CA PHE A 276 -4.60 21.20 11.91
C PHE A 276 -3.61 21.32 13.07
N GLY A 277 -2.35 21.03 12.81
CA GLY A 277 -1.27 21.06 13.80
C GLY A 277 -0.91 19.72 14.39
N ILE A 278 -1.64 18.65 14.08
CA ILE A 278 -1.23 17.28 14.40
C ILE A 278 -0.06 16.85 13.49
N ILE A 279 0.66 15.81 13.89
CA ILE A 279 1.68 15.15 13.07
C ILE A 279 1.09 13.85 12.53
N SER A 280 1.26 13.64 11.24
CA SER A 280 0.91 12.38 10.61
C SER A 280 2.15 11.79 9.95
N ASP A 281 2.33 10.50 10.09
CA ASP A 281 3.11 9.71 9.13
C ASP A 281 2.37 9.77 7.79
N SER A 282 3.06 10.02 6.71
CA SER A 282 2.38 10.18 5.43
C SER A 282 3.22 9.65 4.28
N TYR A 283 2.59 8.81 3.48
CA TYR A 283 3.05 8.53 2.12
C TYR A 283 2.60 9.60 1.12
N ASP A 284 1.96 10.67 1.60
CA ASP A 284 1.35 11.60 0.67
C ASP A 284 2.44 12.33 -0.14
N PRO A 285 2.74 11.87 -1.36
CA PRO A 285 3.71 12.49 -2.22
C PRO A 285 3.20 13.84 -2.74
N VAL A 286 1.94 14.18 -2.49
CA VAL A 286 1.31 15.41 -2.99
C VAL A 286 1.92 16.65 -2.35
N ILE A 287 2.57 16.52 -1.19
CA ILE A 287 3.08 17.63 -0.37
C ILE A 287 4.62 17.72 -0.36
N PHE A 288 5.31 17.30 -1.39
CA PHE A 288 6.75 17.58 -1.48
C PHE A 288 6.99 19.09 -1.62
N THR A 289 7.46 19.70 -0.54
CA THR A 289 7.81 21.13 -0.51
C THR A 289 9.27 21.39 -0.95
N LYS A 290 10.13 20.36 -0.85
CA LYS A 290 11.54 20.41 -1.23
C LYS A 290 11.99 19.04 -1.75
N ASN A 291 12.95 19.03 -2.67
CA ASN A 291 13.58 17.82 -3.21
C ASN A 291 12.56 16.80 -3.77
N GLU A 292 11.58 17.32 -4.53
CA GLU A 292 10.59 16.47 -5.19
C GLU A 292 11.27 15.45 -6.12
N PRO A 293 11.04 14.13 -5.94
CA PRO A 293 11.69 13.12 -6.77
C PRO A 293 11.34 13.26 -8.25
N PRO A 294 12.25 12.89 -9.16
CA PRO A 294 11.96 12.85 -10.59
C PRO A 294 10.74 11.96 -10.88
N GLY A 295 9.87 12.44 -11.75
CA GLY A 295 8.64 11.69 -12.12
C GLY A 295 7.43 11.92 -11.21
N HIS A 296 7.62 12.47 -10.00
CA HIS A 296 6.51 12.71 -9.07
C HIS A 296 5.45 13.67 -9.66
N LYS A 297 5.85 14.79 -10.22
CA LYS A 297 4.92 15.73 -10.91
C LYS A 297 4.15 15.07 -12.03
N GLN A 298 4.83 14.21 -12.81
CA GLN A 298 4.20 13.48 -13.92
C GLN A 298 3.16 12.49 -13.38
N PHE A 299 3.50 11.75 -12.31
CA PHE A 299 2.57 10.83 -11.65
C PHE A 299 1.32 11.57 -11.15
N ILE A 300 1.48 12.69 -10.43
CA ILE A 300 0.35 13.46 -9.92
C ILE A 300 -0.53 14.01 -11.05
N ALA A 301 0.08 14.52 -12.11
CA ALA A 301 -0.66 15.00 -13.27
C ALA A 301 -1.42 13.86 -13.97
N ALA A 302 -0.79 12.71 -14.17
CA ALA A 302 -1.40 11.53 -14.76
C ALA A 302 -2.55 10.98 -13.90
N LEU A 303 -2.35 10.93 -12.58
CA LEU A 303 -3.38 10.46 -11.64
C LEU A 303 -4.62 11.36 -11.67
N LYS A 304 -4.45 12.68 -11.60
CA LYS A 304 -5.55 13.65 -11.73
C LYS A 304 -6.30 13.53 -13.06
N ALA A 305 -5.56 13.36 -14.16
CA ALA A 305 -6.17 13.14 -15.46
C ALA A 305 -6.90 11.80 -15.57
N PHE A 306 -6.43 10.78 -14.84
CA PHE A 306 -7.03 9.45 -14.83
C PHE A 306 -8.30 9.38 -13.97
N THR A 307 -8.26 9.99 -12.78
CA THR A 307 -9.35 9.96 -11.82
C THR A 307 -10.39 11.06 -12.03
N HIS A 308 -10.04 12.10 -12.80
CA HIS A 308 -10.82 13.35 -12.95
C HIS A 308 -11.02 14.10 -11.63
N GLU A 309 -10.17 13.83 -10.63
CA GLU A 309 -10.22 14.47 -9.32
C GLU A 309 -9.32 15.72 -9.28
N LYS A 310 -9.78 16.75 -8.58
CA LYS A 310 -9.00 17.98 -8.37
C LYS A 310 -7.72 17.71 -7.56
N TYR A 311 -7.82 16.83 -6.58
CA TYR A 311 -6.72 16.45 -5.70
C TYR A 311 -6.37 14.98 -5.91
N ALA A 312 -5.09 14.69 -5.99
CA ALA A 312 -4.60 13.32 -6.04
C ALA A 312 -4.64 12.71 -4.63
N SER A 313 -5.07 11.46 -4.51
CA SER A 313 -4.93 10.71 -3.27
C SER A 313 -3.51 10.17 -3.11
N GLY A 314 -2.91 10.35 -1.94
CA GLY A 314 -1.59 9.77 -1.60
C GLY A 314 -1.60 8.24 -1.63
N TRP A 315 -2.71 7.62 -1.30
CA TRP A 315 -2.88 6.17 -1.30
C TRP A 315 -2.74 5.53 -2.70
N SER A 316 -2.94 6.30 -3.76
CA SER A 316 -2.78 5.80 -5.13
C SER A 316 -1.35 5.34 -5.43
N ILE A 317 -0.34 5.94 -4.76
CA ILE A 317 1.05 5.61 -5.07
C ILE A 317 1.42 4.17 -4.71
N VAL A 318 0.88 3.62 -3.60
CA VAL A 318 1.23 2.26 -3.19
C VAL A 318 0.64 1.20 -4.12
N GLY A 319 -0.54 1.48 -4.70
CA GLY A 319 -1.10 0.65 -5.77
C GLY A 319 -0.27 0.73 -7.06
N TYR A 320 0.12 1.94 -7.44
CA TYR A 320 0.97 2.19 -8.60
C TYR A 320 2.33 1.47 -8.47
N GLN A 321 3.03 1.67 -7.35
CA GLN A 321 4.32 1.02 -7.06
C GLN A 321 4.23 -0.51 -7.02
N SER A 322 3.12 -1.06 -6.55
CA SER A 322 2.92 -2.51 -6.51
C SER A 322 2.90 -3.11 -7.91
N ILE A 323 2.28 -2.43 -8.88
CA ILE A 323 2.26 -2.87 -10.28
C ILE A 323 3.63 -2.70 -10.93
N GLU A 324 4.33 -1.59 -10.67
CA GLU A 324 5.70 -1.40 -11.18
C GLU A 324 6.65 -2.48 -10.66
N ALA A 325 6.62 -2.75 -9.35
CA ALA A 325 7.43 -3.80 -8.72
C ALA A 325 7.16 -5.19 -9.33
N LEU A 326 5.89 -5.53 -9.53
CA LEU A 326 5.50 -6.80 -10.16
C LEU A 326 6.03 -6.89 -11.59
N VAL A 327 5.84 -5.83 -12.36
CA VAL A 327 6.24 -5.76 -13.76
C VAL A 327 7.76 -5.87 -13.92
N ASP A 328 8.52 -5.21 -13.07
CA ASP A 328 9.98 -5.32 -13.08
C ASP A 328 10.45 -6.72 -12.65
N GLY A 329 9.75 -7.36 -11.71
CA GLY A 329 9.96 -8.77 -11.37
C GLY A 329 9.70 -9.69 -12.57
N ILE A 330 8.62 -9.51 -13.31
CA ILE A 330 8.29 -10.28 -14.52
C ILE A 330 9.35 -10.06 -15.60
N ARG A 331 9.76 -8.81 -15.84
CA ARG A 331 10.82 -8.46 -16.81
C ARG A 331 12.15 -9.13 -16.46
N LYS A 332 12.56 -9.03 -15.18
CA LYS A 332 13.82 -9.63 -14.69
C LYS A 332 13.79 -11.16 -14.75
N ALA A 333 12.63 -11.77 -14.49
CA ALA A 333 12.44 -13.22 -14.59
C ALA A 333 12.33 -13.73 -16.04
N HIS A 334 12.08 -12.83 -17.01
CA HIS A 334 11.70 -13.18 -18.39
C HIS A 334 10.56 -14.22 -18.44
N SER A 335 9.62 -14.16 -17.48
CA SER A 335 8.58 -15.16 -17.29
C SER A 335 7.42 -14.63 -16.48
N THR A 336 6.20 -15.17 -16.69
CA THR A 336 5.04 -15.00 -15.80
C THR A 336 4.87 -16.15 -14.81
N ASN A 337 5.81 -17.09 -14.75
CA ASN A 337 5.79 -18.13 -13.73
C ASN A 337 6.14 -17.53 -12.35
N SER A 338 5.26 -17.68 -11.38
CA SER A 338 5.38 -17.06 -10.06
C SER A 338 6.63 -17.46 -9.29
N ASP A 339 7.11 -18.72 -9.40
CA ASP A 339 8.36 -19.15 -8.72
C ASP A 339 9.56 -18.37 -9.24
N LYS A 340 9.61 -18.17 -10.58
CA LYS A 340 10.69 -17.41 -11.21
C LYS A 340 10.59 -15.92 -10.87
N VAL A 341 9.38 -15.37 -10.87
CA VAL A 341 9.12 -13.96 -10.54
C VAL A 341 9.47 -13.70 -9.08
N ALA A 342 8.99 -14.50 -8.14
CA ALA A 342 9.30 -14.39 -6.72
C ALA A 342 10.82 -14.38 -6.48
N LYS A 343 11.55 -15.35 -7.07
CA LYS A 343 13.00 -15.40 -6.98
C LYS A 343 13.69 -14.17 -7.57
N ALA A 344 13.18 -13.65 -8.69
CA ALA A 344 13.73 -12.45 -9.33
C ALA A 344 13.50 -11.18 -8.52
N MET A 345 12.39 -11.10 -7.75
CA MET A 345 12.07 -9.95 -6.91
C MET A 345 12.95 -9.83 -5.67
N LEU A 346 13.53 -10.93 -5.17
CA LEU A 346 14.44 -10.88 -4.02
C LEU A 346 15.66 -10.01 -4.31
N GLY A 347 15.90 -9.01 -3.49
CA GLY A 347 16.99 -8.03 -3.66
C GLY A 347 16.86 -7.16 -4.91
N MET A 348 15.70 -7.13 -5.55
CA MET A 348 15.47 -6.33 -6.74
C MET A 348 15.24 -4.87 -6.40
N SER A 349 15.98 -3.98 -7.06
CA SER A 349 15.67 -2.55 -7.09
C SER A 349 14.73 -2.23 -8.25
N PHE A 350 13.82 -1.29 -8.02
CA PHE A 350 12.89 -0.78 -9.02
C PHE A 350 12.65 0.71 -8.81
N ASP A 351 12.28 1.40 -9.86
CA ASP A 351 11.99 2.83 -9.82
C ASP A 351 10.52 3.07 -9.49
N THR A 352 10.26 4.13 -8.74
CA THR A 352 8.91 4.58 -8.41
C THR A 352 8.81 6.10 -8.59
N PRO A 353 7.61 6.67 -8.67
CA PRO A 353 7.45 8.12 -8.73
C PRO A 353 8.12 8.87 -7.57
N VAL A 354 8.29 8.23 -6.42
CA VAL A 354 8.91 8.81 -5.21
C VAL A 354 10.35 8.33 -4.98
N GLY A 355 11.00 7.86 -6.03
CA GLY A 355 12.39 7.42 -6.00
C GLY A 355 12.55 5.90 -6.03
N LYS A 356 13.81 5.47 -5.97
CA LYS A 356 14.16 4.06 -6.05
C LYS A 356 13.78 3.30 -4.77
N ARG A 357 13.29 2.08 -4.95
CA ARG A 357 13.02 1.13 -3.88
C ARG A 357 13.75 -0.19 -4.14
N MET A 358 13.99 -0.96 -3.09
CA MET A 358 14.60 -2.28 -3.20
C MET A 358 13.91 -3.25 -2.25
N PHE A 359 13.62 -4.47 -2.71
CA PHE A 359 13.13 -5.53 -1.83
C PHE A 359 14.26 -6.15 -1.01
N SER A 360 14.04 -6.31 0.29
CA SER A 360 14.89 -7.10 1.17
C SER A 360 14.85 -8.57 0.78
N VAL A 361 16.02 -9.22 0.74
CA VAL A 361 16.10 -10.67 0.55
C VAL A 361 15.55 -11.44 1.75
N LYS A 362 15.59 -10.83 2.96
CA LYS A 362 15.19 -11.49 4.21
C LYS A 362 13.72 -11.28 4.56
N SER A 363 13.22 -10.04 4.41
CA SER A 363 11.86 -9.69 4.84
C SER A 363 10.88 -9.48 3.68
N HIS A 364 11.36 -9.50 2.43
CA HIS A 364 10.57 -9.21 1.23
C HIS A 364 9.83 -7.85 1.28
N GLU A 365 10.30 -6.94 2.13
CA GLU A 365 9.81 -5.57 2.27
C GLU A 365 10.65 -4.61 1.46
N THR A 366 10.04 -3.50 1.06
CA THR A 366 10.78 -2.45 0.37
C THR A 366 11.43 -1.47 1.34
N PHE A 367 12.59 -0.99 0.94
CA PHE A 367 13.29 0.12 1.56
C PHE A 367 13.93 1.01 0.50
N ALA A 368 14.26 2.26 0.85
CA ALA A 368 15.07 3.10 -0.02
C ALA A 368 16.51 2.58 0.03
N PRO A 369 17.15 2.25 -1.11
CA PRO A 369 18.58 1.95 -1.11
C PRO A 369 19.38 3.18 -0.71
N GLU A 370 20.50 2.96 -0.03
CA GLU A 370 21.46 4.02 0.34
C GLU A 370 22.10 4.67 -0.89
#